data_bc93964afcebb72e4c80c2bc44614f39
#
_entry.id   bc93964afcebb72e4c80c2bc44614f39
#
_cell.length_a   1.000
_cell.length_b   1.000
_cell.length_c   1.000
_cell.angle_alpha   90.00
_cell.angle_beta   90.00
_cell.angle_gamma   90.00
#
_symmetry.space_group_name_H-M   'P 1'
#
loop_
_entity.id
_entity.type
_entity.pdbx_description
1 polymer ?
#
loop_
_entity_poly.entity_id
_entity_poly.type
_entity_poly.pdbx_seq_one_letter_code
_entity_poly.pdbx_strand_id
1 'polypeptide(L)'
;MKHKLRLAGMYFRFNLSSILEYRASFFLSAATMFFNNATFLFFWGVLFDRMGGSIGGYDFRDLMFIWAASSAAFGLSNIVFGNLTSINETVVRGELDSYLLQPRNVLLSLLMSRMSFSAWGDLAYGVVLICLSGQGFRGILAFLLAVVTGGVVLSSTICVLQSTVFFLGDASFLANMSANLAINFTIYPEGIFPKAVRFLLYWLIPAQFIVHVPLRIARGIHAPV
;
A
#
# COMPACT_ATOMS: atom_id res chain seq x y z
N MET A 1 4.31 9.19 24.19
CA MET A 1 3.46 8.28 23.42
C MET A 1 1.99 8.69 23.42
N LYS A 2 1.34 8.92 24.57
CA LYS A 2 -0.10 9.29 24.67
C LYS A 2 -0.51 10.49 23.80
N HIS A 3 0.30 11.55 23.73
CA HIS A 3 0.02 12.72 22.88
C HIS A 3 -0.02 12.41 21.37
N LYS A 4 0.90 11.56 20.88
CA LYS A 4 0.93 11.18 19.45
C LYS A 4 -0.28 10.34 19.08
N LEU A 5 -0.70 9.40 19.93
CA LEU A 5 -1.91 8.59 19.73
C LEU A 5 -3.19 9.45 19.75
N ARG A 6 -3.27 10.42 20.68
CA ARG A 6 -4.40 11.36 20.73
C ARG A 6 -4.47 12.22 19.47
N LEU A 7 -3.31 12.69 18.99
CA LEU A 7 -3.21 13.47 17.75
C LEU A 7 -3.70 12.65 16.55
N ALA A 8 -3.19 11.41 16.40
CA ALA A 8 -3.61 10.50 15.35
C ALA A 8 -5.12 10.23 15.38
N GLY A 9 -5.67 9.98 16.56
CA GLY A 9 -7.10 9.78 16.73
C GLY A 9 -7.95 11.02 16.36
N MET A 10 -7.46 12.23 16.61
CA MET A 10 -8.14 13.47 16.22
C MET A 10 -8.15 13.63 14.69
N TYR A 11 -7.01 13.43 14.02
CA TYR A 11 -6.94 13.50 12.55
C TYR A 11 -7.82 12.43 11.90
N PHE A 12 -7.77 11.20 12.41
CA PHE A 12 -8.61 10.12 11.90
C PHE A 12 -10.10 10.47 12.01
N ARG A 13 -10.55 10.96 13.17
CA ARG A 13 -11.95 11.37 13.36
C ARG A 13 -12.35 12.53 12.48
N PHE A 14 -11.48 13.52 12.30
CA PHE A 14 -11.72 14.65 11.41
C PHE A 14 -11.87 14.21 9.96
N ASN A 15 -10.94 13.40 9.47
CA ASN A 15 -11.01 12.85 8.12
C ASN A 15 -12.23 11.96 7.92
N LEU A 16 -12.61 11.16 8.93
CA LEU A 16 -13.82 10.34 8.87
C LEU A 16 -15.09 11.19 8.80
N SER A 17 -15.12 12.37 9.45
CA SER A 17 -16.24 13.30 9.33
C SER A 17 -16.43 13.80 7.90
N SER A 18 -15.32 13.97 7.14
CA SER A 18 -15.39 14.35 5.73
C SER A 18 -16.09 13.28 4.87
N ILE A 19 -16.00 12.01 5.25
CA ILE A 19 -16.72 10.91 4.57
C ILE A 19 -18.23 11.09 4.72
N LEU A 20 -18.68 11.50 5.91
CA LEU A 20 -20.10 11.70 6.18
C LEU A 20 -20.66 12.89 5.39
N GLU A 21 -19.84 13.91 5.16
CA GLU A 21 -20.22 15.10 4.38
C GLU A 21 -20.24 14.78 2.88
N TYR A 22 -19.22 14.09 2.38
CA TYR A 22 -19.05 13.77 0.94
C TYR A 22 -19.31 12.29 0.64
N ARG A 23 -20.32 11.69 1.25
CA ARG A 23 -20.62 10.26 1.16
C ARG A 23 -20.75 9.72 -0.27
N ALA A 24 -21.37 10.48 -1.17
CA ALA A 24 -21.52 10.05 -2.57
C ALA A 24 -20.17 9.94 -3.27
N SER A 25 -19.29 10.92 -3.11
CA SER A 25 -17.93 10.90 -3.64
C SER A 25 -17.08 9.79 -3.02
N PHE A 26 -17.25 9.55 -1.72
CA PHE A 26 -16.59 8.45 -1.02
C PHE A 26 -16.96 7.09 -1.61
N PHE A 27 -18.27 6.78 -1.69
CA PHE A 27 -18.73 5.50 -2.23
C PHE A 27 -18.33 5.32 -3.70
N LEU A 28 -18.42 6.37 -4.50
CA LEU A 28 -18.01 6.32 -5.91
C LEU A 28 -16.50 6.05 -6.03
N SER A 29 -15.67 6.76 -5.28
CA SER A 29 -14.21 6.57 -5.29
C SER A 29 -13.81 5.18 -4.81
N ALA A 30 -14.40 4.72 -3.71
CA ALA A 30 -14.11 3.39 -3.16
C ALA A 30 -14.56 2.27 -4.12
N ALA A 31 -15.76 2.38 -4.71
CA ALA A 31 -16.28 1.43 -5.68
C ALA A 31 -15.41 1.40 -6.95
N THR A 32 -15.05 2.55 -7.49
CA THR A 32 -14.18 2.64 -8.68
C THR A 32 -12.86 1.93 -8.44
N MET A 33 -12.23 2.15 -7.29
CA MET A 33 -10.96 1.49 -6.97
C MET A 33 -11.12 -0.01 -6.76
N PHE A 34 -12.19 -0.44 -6.09
CA PHE A 34 -12.52 -1.85 -5.93
C PHE A 34 -12.65 -2.56 -7.30
N PHE A 35 -13.42 -2.00 -8.21
CA PHE A 35 -13.61 -2.56 -9.56
C PHE A 35 -12.35 -2.48 -10.41
N ASN A 36 -11.55 -1.43 -10.27
CA ASN A 36 -10.25 -1.34 -10.93
C ASN A 36 -9.36 -2.52 -10.54
N ASN A 37 -9.22 -2.80 -9.26
CA ASN A 37 -8.44 -3.94 -8.77
C ASN A 37 -9.04 -5.29 -9.23
N ALA A 38 -10.36 -5.42 -9.24
CA ALA A 38 -11.02 -6.62 -9.72
C ALA A 38 -10.77 -6.88 -11.22
N THR A 39 -10.69 -5.83 -12.03
CA THR A 39 -10.36 -5.93 -13.46
C THR A 39 -8.96 -6.49 -13.68
N PHE A 40 -7.99 -6.02 -12.90
CA PHE A 40 -6.61 -6.56 -12.98
C PHE A 40 -6.56 -8.03 -12.55
N LEU A 41 -7.28 -8.42 -11.51
CA LEU A 41 -7.35 -9.83 -11.11
C LEU A 41 -7.98 -10.71 -12.20
N PHE A 42 -9.05 -10.22 -12.83
CA PHE A 42 -9.69 -10.91 -13.95
C PHE A 42 -8.70 -11.12 -15.10
N PHE A 43 -7.95 -10.09 -15.48
CA PHE A 43 -6.88 -10.19 -16.48
C PHE A 43 -5.88 -11.29 -16.13
N TRP A 44 -5.40 -11.32 -14.88
CA TRP A 44 -4.49 -12.35 -14.41
C TRP A 44 -5.13 -13.76 -14.41
N GLY A 45 -6.42 -13.86 -14.07
CA GLY A 45 -7.15 -15.13 -14.13
C GLY A 45 -7.14 -15.72 -15.54
N VAL A 46 -7.43 -14.90 -16.54
CA VAL A 46 -7.35 -15.32 -17.97
C VAL A 46 -5.94 -15.70 -18.36
N LEU A 47 -4.92 -14.96 -17.89
CA LEU A 47 -3.53 -15.26 -18.20
C LEU A 47 -3.08 -16.60 -17.61
N PHE A 48 -3.41 -16.89 -16.35
CA PHE A 48 -3.11 -18.15 -15.69
C PHE A 48 -3.78 -19.34 -16.39
N ASP A 49 -5.05 -19.18 -16.79
CA ASP A 49 -5.77 -20.22 -17.56
C ASP A 49 -5.05 -20.56 -18.88
N ARG A 50 -4.58 -19.52 -19.59
CA ARG A 50 -3.84 -19.69 -20.86
C ARG A 50 -2.44 -20.28 -20.70
N MET A 51 -1.79 -20.06 -19.55
CA MET A 51 -0.42 -20.50 -19.28
C MET A 51 -0.33 -21.85 -18.53
N GLY A 52 -1.42 -22.60 -18.43
CA GLY A 52 -1.42 -23.91 -17.78
C GLY A 52 -1.49 -23.89 -16.25
N GLY A 53 -2.02 -22.82 -15.68
CA GLY A 53 -2.39 -22.73 -14.26
C GLY A 53 -1.29 -22.29 -13.30
N SER A 54 -0.02 -22.16 -13.76
CA SER A 54 1.09 -21.68 -12.92
C SER A 54 2.02 -20.75 -13.66
N ILE A 55 2.47 -19.68 -13.02
CA ILE A 55 3.40 -18.69 -13.58
C ILE A 55 4.53 -18.45 -12.57
N GLY A 56 5.79 -18.71 -12.97
CA GLY A 56 6.96 -18.49 -12.14
C GLY A 56 6.96 -19.26 -10.81
N GLY A 57 6.28 -20.41 -10.73
CA GLY A 57 6.15 -21.21 -9.51
C GLY A 57 5.04 -20.74 -8.55
N TYR A 58 4.15 -19.87 -9.02
CA TYR A 58 2.99 -19.39 -8.28
C TYR A 58 1.72 -19.87 -8.93
N ASP A 59 0.77 -20.34 -8.10
CA ASP A 59 -0.58 -20.69 -8.50
C ASP A 59 -1.49 -19.46 -8.46
N PHE A 60 -2.67 -19.55 -9.06
CA PHE A 60 -3.62 -18.45 -9.04
C PHE A 60 -4.06 -18.05 -7.62
N ARG A 61 -4.13 -19.02 -6.68
CA ARG A 61 -4.42 -18.74 -5.26
C ARG A 61 -3.34 -17.89 -4.60
N ASP A 62 -2.09 -18.09 -4.97
CA ASP A 62 -0.99 -17.28 -4.46
C ASP A 62 -1.04 -15.85 -4.99
N LEU A 63 -1.40 -15.72 -6.27
CA LEU A 63 -1.63 -14.42 -6.86
C LEU A 63 -2.78 -13.69 -6.14
N MET A 64 -3.88 -14.39 -5.85
CA MET A 64 -4.96 -13.81 -5.04
C MET A 64 -4.46 -13.32 -3.69
N PHE A 65 -3.58 -14.07 -3.01
CA PHE A 65 -2.98 -13.62 -1.75
C PHE A 65 -2.09 -12.39 -1.94
N ILE A 66 -1.24 -12.37 -2.98
CA ILE A 66 -0.37 -11.24 -3.31
C ILE A 66 -1.20 -9.98 -3.53
N TRP A 67 -2.24 -10.05 -4.36
CA TRP A 67 -3.12 -8.92 -4.63
C TRP A 67 -3.94 -8.49 -3.42
N ALA A 68 -4.46 -9.45 -2.65
CA ALA A 68 -5.19 -9.15 -1.42
C ALA A 68 -4.31 -8.39 -0.42
N ALA A 69 -3.11 -8.90 -0.15
CA ALA A 69 -2.19 -8.31 0.82
C ALA A 69 -1.65 -6.96 0.35
N SER A 70 -1.26 -6.84 -0.94
CA SER A 70 -0.77 -5.58 -1.52
C SER A 70 -1.83 -4.49 -1.48
N SER A 71 -3.03 -4.79 -1.98
CA SER A 71 -4.15 -3.84 -2.03
C SER A 71 -4.56 -3.41 -0.61
N ALA A 72 -4.71 -4.35 0.32
CA ALA A 72 -5.07 -4.01 1.70
C ALA A 72 -3.98 -3.22 2.42
N ALA A 73 -2.68 -3.54 2.21
CA ALA A 73 -1.57 -2.79 2.79
C ALA A 73 -1.50 -1.35 2.25
N PHE A 74 -1.67 -1.18 0.93
CA PHE A 74 -1.76 0.13 0.29
C PHE A 74 -2.99 0.90 0.80
N GLY A 75 -4.15 0.25 0.87
CA GLY A 75 -5.38 0.82 1.41
C GLY A 75 -5.19 1.31 2.84
N LEU A 76 -4.67 0.46 3.74
CA LEU A 76 -4.42 0.82 5.14
C LEU A 76 -3.44 2.00 5.25
N SER A 77 -2.35 1.99 4.47
CA SER A 77 -1.36 3.06 4.41
C SER A 77 -2.01 4.41 4.06
N ASN A 78 -2.84 4.45 3.01
CA ASN A 78 -3.45 5.68 2.51
C ASN A 78 -4.72 6.11 3.28
N ILE A 79 -5.34 5.21 4.03
CA ILE A 79 -6.38 5.57 5.02
C ILE A 79 -5.73 6.31 6.20
N VAL A 80 -4.60 5.81 6.70
CA VAL A 80 -3.93 6.39 7.87
C VAL A 80 -3.08 7.60 7.49
N PHE A 81 -2.33 7.50 6.39
CA PHE A 81 -1.34 8.48 5.93
C PHE A 81 -1.66 8.95 4.50
N GLY A 82 -2.88 9.41 4.26
CA GLY A 82 -3.35 9.75 2.90
C GLY A 82 -2.63 10.92 2.22
N ASN A 83 -1.80 11.67 2.95
CA ASN A 83 -1.00 12.76 2.38
C ASN A 83 0.42 12.33 1.98
N LEU A 84 0.75 11.04 2.05
CA LEU A 84 2.09 10.50 1.75
C LEU A 84 2.61 10.91 0.36
N THR A 85 1.78 10.79 -0.65
CA THR A 85 2.16 11.07 -2.05
C THR A 85 2.18 12.57 -2.38
N SER A 86 1.72 13.43 -1.47
CA SER A 86 1.65 14.89 -1.66
C SER A 86 2.68 15.66 -0.84
N ILE A 87 3.62 14.99 -0.17
CA ILE A 87 4.65 15.65 0.66
C ILE A 87 5.48 16.61 -0.20
N ASN A 88 5.95 16.14 -1.36
CA ASN A 88 6.76 16.95 -2.27
C ASN A 88 6.01 18.24 -2.68
N GLU A 89 4.76 18.10 -3.11
CA GLU A 89 3.90 19.21 -3.50
C GLU A 89 3.67 20.21 -2.35
N THR A 90 3.43 19.70 -1.12
CA THR A 90 3.25 20.52 0.08
C THR A 90 4.50 21.36 0.40
N VAL A 91 5.70 20.78 0.22
CA VAL A 91 6.97 21.47 0.44
C VAL A 91 7.20 22.53 -0.64
N VAL A 92 7.02 22.17 -1.91
CA VAL A 92 7.23 23.09 -3.06
C VAL A 92 6.29 24.31 -3.00
N ARG A 93 5.06 24.10 -2.54
CA ARG A 93 4.07 25.19 -2.35
C ARG A 93 4.31 26.05 -1.11
N GLY A 94 5.28 25.72 -0.26
CA GLY A 94 5.53 26.43 1.00
C GLY A 94 4.50 26.16 2.10
N GLU A 95 3.58 25.22 1.89
CA GLU A 95 2.53 24.88 2.88
C GLU A 95 3.11 24.20 4.13
N LEU A 96 4.34 23.66 4.03
CA LEU A 96 5.03 23.03 5.16
C LEU A 96 5.25 24.00 6.33
N ASP A 97 5.45 25.29 6.07
CA ASP A 97 5.68 26.30 7.10
C ASP A 97 4.51 26.37 8.09
N SER A 98 3.28 26.17 7.61
CA SER A 98 2.08 26.12 8.46
C SER A 98 2.10 24.98 9.48
N TYR A 99 2.77 23.85 9.14
CA TYR A 99 2.93 22.71 10.05
C TYR A 99 4.10 22.93 11.02
N LEU A 100 5.17 23.65 10.59
CA LEU A 100 6.31 23.97 11.44
C LEU A 100 5.95 24.94 12.57
N LEU A 101 5.01 25.83 12.35
CA LEU A 101 4.53 26.77 13.36
C LEU A 101 3.65 26.13 14.45
N GLN A 102 3.20 24.88 14.26
CA GLN A 102 2.35 24.21 15.22
C GLN A 102 3.17 23.47 16.28
N PRO A 103 2.81 23.52 17.57
CA PRO A 103 3.51 22.83 18.67
C PRO A 103 3.17 21.33 18.67
N ARG A 104 3.30 20.66 17.53
CA ARG A 104 2.93 19.26 17.29
C ARG A 104 4.01 18.54 16.49
N ASN A 105 3.92 17.20 16.40
CA ASN A 105 4.82 16.45 15.55
C ASN A 105 4.52 16.76 14.07
N VAL A 106 5.40 17.50 13.40
CA VAL A 106 5.24 17.99 12.03
C VAL A 106 4.99 16.84 11.06
N LEU A 107 5.84 15.80 11.08
CA LEU A 107 5.71 14.67 10.18
C LEU A 107 4.37 13.95 10.33
N LEU A 108 3.97 13.65 11.57
CA LEU A 108 2.71 12.96 11.82
C LEU A 108 1.51 13.81 11.39
N SER A 109 1.54 15.13 11.67
CA SER A 109 0.49 16.07 11.27
C SER A 109 0.37 16.17 9.75
N LEU A 110 1.51 16.22 9.06
CA LEU A 110 1.57 16.28 7.60
C LEU A 110 1.02 15.00 6.96
N LEU A 111 1.47 13.83 7.41
CA LEU A 111 1.08 12.54 6.85
C LEU A 111 -0.40 12.24 7.04
N MET A 112 -0.96 12.61 8.21
CA MET A 112 -2.35 12.33 8.58
C MET A 112 -3.32 13.47 8.22
N SER A 113 -2.85 14.53 7.57
CA SER A 113 -3.69 15.70 7.23
C SER A 113 -4.83 15.38 6.26
N ARG A 114 -4.67 14.34 5.46
CA ARG A 114 -5.68 13.87 4.49
C ARG A 114 -5.88 12.37 4.61
N MET A 115 -7.05 11.90 4.17
CA MET A 115 -7.40 10.49 4.02
C MET A 115 -7.86 10.26 2.58
N SER A 116 -7.35 9.20 1.95
CA SER A 116 -7.78 8.84 0.60
C SER A 116 -9.08 8.04 0.65
N PHE A 117 -10.12 8.52 -0.03
CA PHE A 117 -11.41 7.82 -0.10
C PHE A 117 -11.32 6.54 -0.92
N SER A 118 -10.55 6.54 -2.01
CA SER A 118 -10.34 5.36 -2.85
C SER A 118 -9.64 4.21 -2.10
N ALA A 119 -8.81 4.54 -1.12
CA ALA A 119 -8.07 3.57 -0.32
C ALA A 119 -8.97 2.61 0.49
N TRP A 120 -10.19 3.03 0.79
CA TRP A 120 -11.20 2.14 1.38
C TRP A 120 -11.64 1.04 0.40
N GLY A 121 -11.68 1.36 -0.90
CA GLY A 121 -11.92 0.37 -1.96
C GLY A 121 -10.80 -0.66 -2.04
N ASP A 122 -9.54 -0.23 -1.93
CA ASP A 122 -8.37 -1.12 -1.90
C ASP A 122 -8.42 -2.07 -0.69
N LEU A 123 -8.71 -1.53 0.50
CA LEU A 123 -8.81 -2.33 1.72
C LEU A 123 -9.97 -3.32 1.64
N ALA A 124 -11.15 -2.87 1.21
CA ALA A 124 -12.33 -3.73 1.06
C ALA A 124 -12.07 -4.84 0.04
N TYR A 125 -11.47 -4.51 -1.11
CA TYR A 125 -11.07 -5.49 -2.12
C TYR A 125 -10.13 -6.54 -1.55
N GLY A 126 -9.07 -6.14 -0.84
CA GLY A 126 -8.12 -7.08 -0.22
C GLY A 126 -8.79 -8.03 0.77
N VAL A 127 -9.71 -7.51 1.60
CA VAL A 127 -10.47 -8.33 2.56
C VAL A 127 -11.40 -9.31 1.84
N VAL A 128 -12.13 -8.86 0.83
CA VAL A 128 -13.01 -9.74 0.03
C VAL A 128 -12.19 -10.83 -0.66
N LEU A 129 -11.07 -10.46 -1.26
CA LEU A 129 -10.25 -11.39 -2.02
C LEU A 129 -9.60 -12.47 -1.15
N ILE A 130 -9.12 -12.14 0.06
CA ILE A 130 -8.58 -13.15 0.97
C ILE A 130 -9.66 -14.14 1.43
N CYS A 131 -10.90 -13.68 1.64
CA CYS A 131 -12.03 -14.56 1.96
C CYS A 131 -12.37 -15.50 0.81
N LEU A 132 -12.32 -15.01 -0.44
CA LEU A 132 -12.59 -15.81 -1.64
C LEU A 132 -11.45 -16.78 -1.99
N SER A 133 -10.22 -16.50 -1.58
CA SER A 133 -9.05 -17.33 -1.91
C SER A 133 -9.05 -18.70 -1.22
N GLY A 134 -9.94 -18.91 -0.24
CA GLY A 134 -10.02 -20.17 0.51
C GLY A 134 -8.78 -20.48 1.35
N GLN A 135 -8.02 -19.47 1.72
CA GLN A 135 -6.86 -19.61 2.61
C GLN A 135 -7.32 -20.02 4.01
N GLY A 136 -6.69 -21.05 4.57
CA GLY A 136 -6.97 -21.47 5.95
C GLY A 136 -6.56 -20.42 6.98
N PHE A 137 -6.78 -20.73 8.26
CA PHE A 137 -6.48 -19.82 9.38
C PHE A 137 -5.06 -19.23 9.34
N ARG A 138 -4.05 -20.02 8.94
CA ARG A 138 -2.66 -19.55 8.78
C ARG A 138 -2.53 -18.49 7.69
N GLY A 139 -3.24 -18.65 6.57
CA GLY A 139 -3.25 -17.67 5.48
C GLY A 139 -3.89 -16.35 5.92
N ILE A 140 -4.99 -16.41 6.67
CA ILE A 140 -5.64 -15.20 7.20
C ILE A 140 -4.71 -14.47 8.19
N LEU A 141 -4.03 -15.20 9.08
CA LEU A 141 -3.07 -14.59 10.01
C LEU A 141 -1.88 -13.96 9.28
N ALA A 142 -1.34 -14.64 8.26
CA ALA A 142 -0.28 -14.12 7.42
C ALA A 142 -0.72 -12.88 6.64
N PHE A 143 -1.97 -12.86 6.15
CA PHE A 143 -2.57 -11.69 5.51
C PHE A 143 -2.66 -10.50 6.46
N LEU A 144 -3.17 -10.67 7.68
CA LEU A 144 -3.26 -9.59 8.67
C LEU A 144 -1.87 -9.03 9.01
N LEU A 145 -0.87 -9.90 9.20
CA LEU A 145 0.51 -9.49 9.39
C LEU A 145 1.03 -8.72 8.17
N ALA A 146 0.79 -9.23 6.95
CA ALA A 146 1.19 -8.58 5.71
C ALA A 146 0.58 -7.18 5.56
N VAL A 147 -0.71 -7.01 5.88
CA VAL A 147 -1.40 -5.72 5.79
C VAL A 147 -0.79 -4.69 6.72
N VAL A 148 -0.52 -5.06 7.97
CA VAL A 148 0.06 -4.14 8.96
C VAL A 148 1.53 -3.84 8.64
N THR A 149 2.36 -4.88 8.50
CA THR A 149 3.80 -4.70 8.23
C THR A 149 4.03 -4.09 6.84
N GLY A 150 3.30 -4.56 5.84
CA GLY A 150 3.34 -4.03 4.48
C GLY A 150 2.91 -2.58 4.41
N GLY A 151 1.84 -2.19 5.11
CA GLY A 151 1.40 -0.80 5.21
C GLY A 151 2.46 0.11 5.83
N VAL A 152 3.13 -0.34 6.90
CA VAL A 152 4.24 0.42 7.52
C VAL A 152 5.44 0.54 6.58
N VAL A 153 5.86 -0.56 5.95
CA VAL A 153 6.99 -0.56 5.01
C VAL A 153 6.70 0.34 3.82
N LEU A 154 5.51 0.22 3.21
CA LEU A 154 5.08 1.07 2.09
C LEU A 154 5.08 2.55 2.47
N SER A 155 4.46 2.88 3.62
CA SER A 155 4.41 4.27 4.11
C SER A 155 5.80 4.84 4.31
N SER A 156 6.70 4.05 4.91
CA SER A 156 8.09 4.48 5.17
C SER A 156 8.85 4.69 3.87
N THR A 157 8.72 3.76 2.92
CA THR A 157 9.39 3.84 1.61
C THR A 157 8.92 5.07 0.82
N ILE A 158 7.60 5.28 0.73
CA ILE A 158 7.04 6.45 0.03
C ILE A 158 7.47 7.75 0.72
N CYS A 159 7.46 7.78 2.06
CA CYS A 159 7.90 8.94 2.83
C CYS A 159 9.38 9.30 2.52
N VAL A 160 10.27 8.31 2.47
CA VAL A 160 11.68 8.51 2.10
C VAL A 160 11.81 9.03 0.67
N LEU A 161 11.09 8.43 -0.28
CA LEU A 161 11.11 8.85 -1.68
C LEU A 161 10.59 10.29 -1.85
N GLN A 162 9.50 10.65 -1.18
CA GLN A 162 8.95 12.00 -1.21
C GLN A 162 9.87 13.02 -0.53
N SER A 163 10.67 12.60 0.45
CA SER A 163 11.64 13.48 1.15
C SER A 163 12.79 13.95 0.26
N THR A 164 12.95 13.41 -0.95
CA THR A 164 13.95 13.88 -1.93
C THR A 164 13.75 15.37 -2.29
N VAL A 165 12.55 15.92 -2.08
CA VAL A 165 12.25 17.35 -2.29
C VAL A 165 13.18 18.28 -1.52
N PHE A 166 13.61 17.88 -0.32
CA PHE A 166 14.51 18.69 0.51
C PHE A 166 15.92 18.79 -0.05
N PHE A 167 16.31 17.90 -0.96
CA PHE A 167 17.64 17.86 -1.56
C PHE A 167 17.66 18.31 -3.02
N LEU A 168 16.61 17.99 -3.77
CA LEU A 168 16.53 18.19 -5.21
C LEU A 168 15.58 19.32 -5.62
N GLY A 169 14.89 19.95 -4.66
CA GLY A 169 13.79 20.87 -4.96
C GLY A 169 12.58 20.15 -5.55
N ASP A 170 11.93 20.72 -6.56
CA ASP A 170 10.76 20.06 -7.19
C ASP A 170 11.17 18.78 -7.94
N ALA A 171 11.14 17.68 -7.21
CA ALA A 171 11.38 16.33 -7.70
C ALA A 171 10.09 15.49 -7.74
N SER A 172 8.93 16.14 -7.79
CA SER A 172 7.61 15.48 -7.72
C SER A 172 7.45 14.36 -8.75
N PHE A 173 7.92 14.56 -9.97
CA PHE A 173 7.90 13.51 -10.99
C PHE A 173 8.73 12.29 -10.61
N LEU A 174 9.98 12.49 -10.16
CA LEU A 174 10.86 11.39 -9.76
C LEU A 174 10.34 10.65 -8.53
N ALA A 175 9.87 11.39 -7.53
CA ALA A 175 9.33 10.83 -6.30
C ALA A 175 8.05 10.00 -6.58
N ASN A 176 7.14 10.51 -7.38
CA ASN A 176 5.92 9.81 -7.75
C ASN A 176 6.20 8.61 -8.66
N MET A 177 7.10 8.73 -9.62
CA MET A 177 7.51 7.60 -10.47
C MET A 177 8.13 6.48 -9.63
N SER A 178 9.03 6.81 -8.72
CA SER A 178 9.69 5.84 -7.84
C SER A 178 8.69 5.17 -6.88
N ALA A 179 7.74 5.93 -6.33
CA ALA A 179 6.68 5.39 -5.49
C ALA A 179 5.77 4.43 -6.28
N ASN A 180 5.36 4.79 -7.50
CA ASN A 180 4.58 3.92 -8.37
C ASN A 180 5.34 2.63 -8.74
N LEU A 181 6.64 2.71 -9.02
CA LEU A 181 7.47 1.53 -9.25
C LEU A 181 7.49 0.62 -8.01
N ALA A 182 7.69 1.18 -6.81
CA ALA A 182 7.68 0.41 -5.57
C ALA A 182 6.36 -0.34 -5.36
N ILE A 183 5.23 0.32 -5.63
CA ILE A 183 3.89 -0.28 -5.53
C ILE A 183 3.73 -1.39 -6.59
N ASN A 184 4.06 -1.11 -7.85
CA ASN A 184 3.90 -2.06 -8.94
C ASN A 184 4.73 -3.34 -8.71
N PHE A 185 5.97 -3.22 -8.23
CA PHE A 185 6.79 -4.40 -7.93
C PHE A 185 6.20 -5.29 -6.81
N THR A 186 5.34 -4.73 -5.96
CA THR A 186 4.69 -5.50 -4.88
C THR A 186 3.60 -6.44 -5.40
N ILE A 187 2.91 -6.07 -6.47
CA ILE A 187 1.76 -6.83 -7.01
C ILE A 187 2.13 -7.92 -8.02
N TYR A 188 3.38 -7.95 -8.50
CA TYR A 188 3.81 -8.98 -9.44
C TYR A 188 4.50 -10.16 -8.75
N PRO A 189 4.27 -11.41 -9.21
CA PRO A 189 4.99 -12.59 -8.71
C PRO A 189 6.51 -12.43 -8.87
N GLU A 190 7.28 -12.68 -7.81
CA GLU A 190 8.74 -12.52 -7.83
C GLU A 190 9.44 -13.44 -8.85
N GLY A 191 8.80 -14.58 -9.19
CA GLY A 191 9.33 -15.56 -10.15
C GLY A 191 9.49 -15.03 -11.56
N ILE A 192 8.83 -13.92 -11.91
CA ILE A 192 8.92 -13.29 -13.23
C ILE A 192 10.22 -12.46 -13.34
N PHE A 193 10.77 -12.00 -12.23
CA PHE A 193 11.92 -11.10 -12.24
C PHE A 193 13.25 -11.86 -12.30
N PRO A 194 14.24 -11.37 -13.10
CA PRO A 194 15.60 -11.90 -13.07
C PRO A 194 16.27 -11.66 -11.71
N LYS A 195 17.28 -12.48 -11.38
CA LYS A 195 17.96 -12.46 -10.07
C LYS A 195 18.45 -11.07 -9.64
N ALA A 196 18.98 -10.28 -10.59
CA ALA A 196 19.47 -8.92 -10.30
C ALA A 196 18.34 -7.97 -9.85
N VAL A 197 17.17 -8.03 -10.52
CA VAL A 197 16.00 -7.22 -10.16
C VAL A 197 15.45 -7.68 -8.80
N ARG A 198 15.40 -8.98 -8.55
CA ARG A 198 15.02 -9.53 -7.23
C ARG A 198 15.92 -8.99 -6.12
N PHE A 199 17.23 -8.94 -6.31
CA PHE A 199 18.17 -8.38 -5.34
C PHE A 199 17.82 -6.91 -5.02
N LEU A 200 17.56 -6.09 -6.05
CA LEU A 200 17.14 -4.70 -5.86
C LEU A 200 15.80 -4.58 -5.10
N LEU A 201 14.85 -5.48 -5.36
CA LEU A 201 13.54 -5.50 -4.69
C LEU A 201 13.63 -5.92 -3.20
N TYR A 202 14.68 -6.64 -2.80
CA TYR A 202 14.91 -6.94 -1.40
C TYR A 202 15.63 -5.82 -0.66
N TRP A 203 16.59 -5.17 -1.30
CA TRP A 203 17.52 -4.26 -0.63
C TRP A 203 17.19 -2.79 -0.81
N LEU A 204 16.77 -2.37 -1.99
CA LEU A 204 16.52 -0.96 -2.30
C LEU A 204 15.05 -0.59 -2.15
N ILE A 205 14.17 -1.46 -2.66
CA ILE A 205 12.72 -1.29 -2.56
C ILE A 205 12.20 -2.49 -1.78
N PRO A 206 11.91 -2.40 -0.48
CA PRO A 206 11.56 -3.56 0.34
C PRO A 206 10.17 -4.15 0.02
N ALA A 207 9.80 -4.16 -1.28
CA ALA A 207 8.54 -4.68 -1.82
C ALA A 207 8.32 -6.14 -1.45
N GLN A 208 9.40 -6.92 -1.40
CA GLN A 208 9.34 -8.35 -1.07
C GLN A 208 8.86 -8.60 0.36
N PHE A 209 9.22 -7.74 1.30
CA PHE A 209 8.79 -7.85 2.70
C PHE A 209 7.31 -7.52 2.88
N ILE A 210 6.71 -6.78 1.95
CA ILE A 210 5.31 -6.40 2.02
C ILE A 210 4.40 -7.61 1.82
N VAL A 211 4.70 -8.47 0.86
CA VAL A 211 3.80 -9.55 0.44
C VAL A 211 4.45 -10.91 0.33
N HIS A 212 5.64 -11.00 -0.30
CA HIS A 212 6.21 -12.30 -0.65
C HIS A 212 6.71 -13.08 0.57
N VAL A 213 7.27 -12.42 1.58
CA VAL A 213 7.66 -13.06 2.84
C VAL A 213 6.43 -13.57 3.59
N PRO A 214 5.34 -12.79 3.81
CA PRO A 214 4.10 -13.29 4.37
C PRO A 214 3.48 -14.46 3.59
N LEU A 215 3.53 -14.43 2.25
CA LEU A 215 3.05 -15.52 1.43
C LEU A 215 3.83 -16.82 1.65
N ARG A 216 5.16 -16.76 1.78
CA ARG A 216 5.98 -17.92 2.10
C ARG A 216 5.60 -18.51 3.46
N ILE A 217 5.34 -17.66 4.45
CA ILE A 217 4.85 -18.09 5.77
C ILE A 217 3.48 -18.77 5.64
N ALA A 218 2.57 -18.23 4.85
CA ALA A 218 1.26 -18.80 4.58
C ALA A 218 1.36 -20.21 3.95
N ARG A 219 2.29 -20.40 3.01
CA ARG A 219 2.59 -21.67 2.37
C ARG A 219 3.32 -22.68 3.28
N GLY A 220 3.81 -22.27 4.45
CA GLY A 220 4.61 -23.11 5.33
C GLY A 220 6.02 -23.41 4.81
N ILE A 221 6.51 -22.64 3.86
CA ILE A 221 7.84 -22.81 3.28
C ILE A 221 8.84 -22.00 4.10
N HIS A 222 9.58 -22.65 4.96
CA HIS A 222 10.75 -22.10 5.65
C HIS A 222 11.96 -22.10 4.72
N ALA A 223 11.93 -21.36 3.61
CA ALA A 223 13.11 -21.21 2.78
C ALA A 223 13.89 -19.95 3.21
N PRO A 224 15.21 -20.04 3.45
CA PRO A 224 16.04 -18.86 3.65
C PRO A 224 16.01 -18.00 2.37
N VAL A 225 16.14 -16.71 2.55
CA VAL A 225 16.24 -15.67 1.50
C VAL A 225 17.49 -15.93 0.65
#